data_af180816493c17b52329cd56ed65323e
#
_entry.id   af180816493c17b52329cd56ed65323e
#
_cell.length_a   1.000
_cell.length_b   1.000
_cell.length_c   1.000
_cell.angle_alpha   90.00
_cell.angle_beta   90.00
_cell.angle_gamma   90.00
#
_symmetry.space_group_name_H-M   'P 1'
#
loop_
_entity.id
_entity.type
_entity.pdbx_description
1 polymer ?
#
loop_
_entity_poly.entity_id
_entity_poly.type
_entity_poly.pdbx_seq_one_letter_code
_entity_poly.pdbx_strand_id
1 'polypeptide(L)'
;MAGHTENEIVIAAPLDLVWDITNDIENWPRLFSEYASVEILSRDGDTTTFRLTMHPDENGTVWSWVSERTADRDALTVRAHRVETGPFQYMDIRWEYAQLPEGVRMRWTQDFAMKPDAPVDDTWMTRNINRNSRVQMALIRDRIEQRARQAGAPAAMAD
;
A
#
# COMPACT_ATOMS: atom_id res chain seq x y z
N MET A 1 21.08 -7.04 10.57
CA MET A 1 19.97 -6.40 11.23
C MET A 1 18.87 -6.15 10.23
N ALA A 2 17.65 -6.24 10.63
CA ALA A 2 16.51 -6.08 9.71
C ALA A 2 15.63 -4.92 10.15
N GLY A 3 14.77 -4.44 9.24
CA GLY A 3 13.82 -3.39 9.55
C GLY A 3 12.40 -3.94 9.67
N HIS A 4 11.60 -3.27 10.46
CA HIS A 4 10.19 -3.61 10.66
C HIS A 4 9.39 -2.34 10.86
N THR A 5 8.27 -2.22 10.15
CA THR A 5 7.39 -1.06 10.31
C THR A 5 5.94 -1.51 10.47
N GLU A 6 5.18 -0.74 11.24
CA GLU A 6 3.74 -0.92 11.36
C GLU A 6 3.11 0.46 11.37
N ASN A 7 2.15 0.67 10.50
CA ASN A 7 1.40 1.91 10.43
C ASN A 7 -0.06 1.57 10.20
N GLU A 8 -0.95 2.38 10.76
CA GLU A 8 -2.38 2.15 10.58
C GLU A 8 -3.16 3.45 10.52
N ILE A 9 -4.35 3.37 9.95
CA ILE A 9 -5.24 4.51 9.85
C ILE A 9 -6.68 4.00 9.88
N VAL A 10 -7.60 4.84 10.33
CA VAL A 10 -9.03 4.53 10.28
C VAL A 10 -9.65 5.38 9.16
N ILE A 11 -10.40 4.71 8.30
CA ILE A 11 -11.05 5.32 7.14
C ILE A 11 -12.56 5.26 7.36
N ALA A 12 -13.21 6.41 7.37
CA ALA A 12 -14.65 6.51 7.62
C ALA A 12 -15.41 6.23 6.31
N ALA A 13 -15.46 4.97 5.93
CA ALA A 13 -16.12 4.50 4.72
C ALA A 13 -16.51 3.03 4.88
N PRO A 14 -17.43 2.51 4.06
CA PRO A 14 -17.82 1.10 4.14
C PRO A 14 -16.65 0.18 3.82
N LEU A 15 -16.62 -0.97 4.49
CA LEU A 15 -15.53 -1.94 4.33
C LEU A 15 -15.34 -2.37 2.88
N ASP A 16 -16.43 -2.68 2.17
CA ASP A 16 -16.32 -3.11 0.79
C ASP A 16 -15.66 -2.05 -0.09
N LEU A 17 -15.99 -0.79 0.13
CA LEU A 17 -15.41 0.31 -0.64
C LEU A 17 -13.92 0.46 -0.34
N VAL A 18 -13.53 0.40 0.94
CA VAL A 18 -12.13 0.48 1.34
C VAL A 18 -11.34 -0.67 0.73
N TRP A 19 -11.87 -1.89 0.85
CA TRP A 19 -11.21 -3.06 0.28
C TRP A 19 -11.06 -2.94 -1.22
N ASP A 20 -12.14 -2.62 -1.93
CA ASP A 20 -12.11 -2.57 -3.39
C ASP A 20 -11.16 -1.51 -3.92
N ILE A 21 -11.17 -0.32 -3.34
CA ILE A 21 -10.30 0.76 -3.81
C ILE A 21 -8.82 0.45 -3.52
N THR A 22 -8.51 -0.06 -2.34
CA THR A 22 -7.12 -0.32 -1.97
C THR A 22 -6.55 -1.57 -2.64
N ASN A 23 -7.41 -2.43 -3.18
CA ASN A 23 -6.97 -3.62 -3.91
C ASN A 23 -7.11 -3.48 -5.44
N ASP A 24 -7.53 -2.31 -5.92
CA ASP A 24 -7.62 -2.03 -7.34
C ASP A 24 -6.26 -1.53 -7.82
N ILE A 25 -5.34 -2.46 -8.00
CA ILE A 25 -3.94 -2.17 -8.27
C ILE A 25 -3.77 -1.30 -9.52
N GLU A 26 -4.56 -1.54 -10.55
CA GLU A 26 -4.45 -0.79 -11.80
C GLU A 26 -4.69 0.70 -11.63
N ASN A 27 -5.42 1.10 -10.59
CA ASN A 27 -5.71 2.49 -10.30
C ASN A 27 -4.84 3.08 -9.19
N TRP A 28 -3.82 2.36 -8.74
CA TRP A 28 -2.91 2.87 -7.72
C TRP A 28 -2.23 4.19 -8.08
N PRO A 29 -1.91 4.48 -9.35
CA PRO A 29 -1.38 5.82 -9.67
C PRO A 29 -2.31 6.97 -9.32
N ARG A 30 -3.62 6.69 -9.21
CA ARG A 30 -4.61 7.69 -8.80
C ARG A 30 -4.86 7.67 -7.30
N LEU A 31 -4.51 6.57 -6.63
CA LEU A 31 -4.73 6.41 -5.20
C LEU A 31 -3.52 6.87 -4.38
N PHE A 32 -2.33 6.51 -4.84
CA PHE A 32 -1.07 6.91 -4.21
C PHE A 32 -0.47 8.08 -4.98
N SER A 33 0.19 9.00 -4.29
CA SER A 33 0.85 10.11 -4.97
C SER A 33 2.22 9.74 -5.52
N GLU A 34 2.79 8.63 -5.08
CA GLU A 34 4.17 8.28 -5.44
C GLU A 34 4.30 7.40 -6.68
N TYR A 35 3.22 6.80 -7.17
CA TYR A 35 3.28 5.89 -8.31
C TYR A 35 2.91 6.57 -9.62
N ALA A 36 3.77 6.45 -10.62
CA ALA A 36 3.51 6.98 -11.96
C ALA A 36 2.72 5.99 -12.79
N SER A 37 3.02 4.69 -12.67
CA SER A 37 2.37 3.67 -13.47
C SER A 37 2.39 2.30 -12.82
N VAL A 38 1.46 1.45 -13.24
CA VAL A 38 1.38 0.06 -12.85
C VAL A 38 1.20 -0.77 -14.11
N GLU A 39 1.93 -1.87 -14.20
CA GLU A 39 1.76 -2.84 -15.29
C GLU A 39 1.44 -4.18 -14.67
N ILE A 40 0.29 -4.75 -15.00
CA ILE A 40 -0.09 -6.09 -14.53
C ILE A 40 0.61 -7.11 -15.42
N LEU A 41 1.45 -7.94 -14.82
CA LEU A 41 2.21 -8.93 -15.56
C LEU A 41 1.47 -10.27 -15.62
N SER A 42 0.79 -10.65 -14.53
CA SER A 42 0.00 -11.88 -14.51
C SER A 42 -1.00 -11.87 -13.36
N ARG A 43 -2.05 -12.65 -13.53
CA ARG A 43 -3.03 -12.91 -12.46
C ARG A 43 -3.29 -14.39 -12.41
N ASP A 44 -3.27 -14.93 -11.18
CA ASP A 44 -3.54 -16.34 -10.95
C ASP A 44 -4.38 -16.42 -9.68
N GLY A 45 -5.70 -16.53 -9.86
CA GLY A 45 -6.62 -16.48 -8.74
C GLY A 45 -6.52 -15.14 -8.00
N ASP A 46 -6.26 -15.21 -6.72
CA ASP A 46 -6.14 -14.00 -5.89
C ASP A 46 -4.74 -13.41 -5.89
N THR A 47 -3.82 -13.99 -6.66
CA THR A 47 -2.44 -13.52 -6.72
C THR A 47 -2.21 -12.72 -8.00
N THR A 48 -1.66 -11.53 -7.84
CA THR A 48 -1.33 -10.62 -8.95
C THR A 48 0.15 -10.32 -8.90
N THR A 49 0.81 -10.45 -10.05
CA THR A 49 2.20 -10.02 -10.22
C THR A 49 2.20 -8.77 -11.07
N PHE A 50 2.87 -7.74 -10.63
CA PHE A 50 2.79 -6.44 -11.29
C PHE A 50 4.07 -5.64 -11.09
N ARG A 51 4.31 -4.71 -12.03
CA ARG A 51 5.43 -3.77 -11.94
C ARG A 51 4.90 -2.41 -11.52
N LEU A 52 5.49 -1.87 -10.47
CA LEU A 52 5.23 -0.49 -10.04
C LEU A 52 6.38 0.39 -10.49
N THR A 53 6.05 1.58 -10.99
CA THR A 53 7.04 2.59 -11.34
C THR A 53 6.67 3.87 -10.62
N MET A 54 7.62 4.42 -9.88
CA MET A 54 7.41 5.66 -9.14
C MET A 54 7.66 6.87 -10.03
N HIS A 55 7.15 8.01 -9.63
CA HIS A 55 7.56 9.28 -10.22
C HIS A 55 9.04 9.49 -9.89
N PRO A 56 9.79 10.24 -10.74
CA PRO A 56 11.19 10.50 -10.44
C PRO A 56 11.36 11.14 -9.08
N ASP A 57 12.40 10.74 -8.36
CA ASP A 57 12.70 11.34 -7.09
C ASP A 57 13.40 12.70 -7.30
N GLU A 58 13.82 13.33 -6.22
CA GLU A 58 14.44 14.65 -6.29
C GLU A 58 15.74 14.68 -7.08
N ASN A 59 16.36 13.53 -7.30
CA ASN A 59 17.58 13.39 -8.10
C ASN A 59 17.27 12.96 -9.55
N GLY A 60 15.99 12.84 -9.91
CA GLY A 60 15.60 12.38 -11.23
C GLY A 60 15.64 10.87 -11.41
N THR A 61 15.90 10.11 -10.35
CA THR A 61 15.95 8.65 -10.43
C THR A 61 14.54 8.08 -10.43
N VAL A 62 14.28 7.18 -11.39
CA VAL A 62 12.99 6.50 -11.49
C VAL A 62 13.14 5.10 -10.91
N TRP A 63 12.43 4.85 -9.81
CA TRP A 63 12.43 3.56 -9.15
C TRP A 63 11.31 2.70 -9.68
N SER A 64 11.61 1.45 -9.96
CA SER A 64 10.63 0.48 -10.46
C SER A 64 10.96 -0.90 -9.93
N TRP A 65 9.94 -1.69 -9.65
CA TRP A 65 10.13 -3.06 -9.17
C TRP A 65 8.90 -3.91 -9.46
N VAL A 66 9.10 -5.23 -9.42
CA VAL A 66 8.01 -6.20 -9.56
C VAL A 66 7.65 -6.74 -8.19
N SER A 67 6.36 -6.79 -7.91
CA SER A 67 5.80 -7.35 -6.68
C SER A 67 4.81 -8.45 -7.02
N GLU A 68 4.66 -9.39 -6.07
CA GLU A 68 3.62 -10.40 -6.13
C GLU A 68 2.73 -10.20 -4.91
N ARG A 69 1.42 -10.16 -5.11
CA ARG A 69 0.46 -9.78 -4.08
C ARG A 69 -0.72 -10.74 -4.08
N THR A 70 -1.07 -11.25 -2.92
CA THR A 70 -2.20 -12.16 -2.74
C THR A 70 -3.19 -11.54 -1.77
N ALA A 71 -4.42 -11.35 -2.21
CA ALA A 71 -5.49 -10.77 -1.40
C ALA A 71 -6.45 -11.87 -0.94
N ASP A 72 -6.73 -11.90 0.37
CA ASP A 72 -7.67 -12.84 0.96
C ASP A 72 -8.83 -12.05 1.56
N ARG A 73 -9.93 -11.94 0.81
CA ARG A 73 -11.08 -11.13 1.21
C ARG A 73 -11.75 -11.67 2.47
N ASP A 74 -11.81 -12.98 2.61
CA ASP A 74 -12.48 -13.57 3.77
C ASP A 74 -11.70 -13.33 5.06
N ALA A 75 -10.40 -13.37 4.99
CA ALA A 75 -9.54 -13.11 6.13
C ALA A 75 -9.25 -11.62 6.32
N LEU A 76 -9.63 -10.77 5.38
CA LEU A 76 -9.33 -9.34 5.38
C LEU A 76 -7.85 -9.07 5.50
N THR A 77 -7.05 -9.83 4.79
CA THR A 77 -5.59 -9.69 4.77
C THR A 77 -5.07 -9.70 3.35
N VAL A 78 -3.94 -9.05 3.17
CA VAL A 78 -3.21 -9.05 1.92
C VAL A 78 -1.75 -9.32 2.25
N ARG A 79 -1.11 -10.18 1.48
CA ARG A 79 0.33 -10.43 1.61
C ARG A 79 0.99 -10.12 0.30
N ALA A 80 2.15 -9.50 0.36
CA ALA A 80 2.91 -9.15 -0.82
C ALA A 80 4.40 -9.23 -0.53
N HIS A 81 5.19 -9.42 -1.58
CA HIS A 81 6.64 -9.34 -1.47
C HIS A 81 7.20 -8.86 -2.79
N ARG A 82 8.39 -8.27 -2.74
CA ARG A 82 9.07 -7.87 -3.97
C ARG A 82 9.71 -9.09 -4.61
N VAL A 83 9.45 -9.27 -5.89
CA VAL A 83 10.11 -10.26 -6.73
C VAL A 83 11.45 -9.69 -7.20
N GLU A 84 11.41 -8.43 -7.69
CA GLU A 84 12.62 -7.66 -7.95
C GLU A 84 12.89 -6.83 -6.72
N THR A 85 13.94 -7.15 -6.01
CA THR A 85 14.18 -6.56 -4.69
C THR A 85 14.94 -5.23 -4.71
N GLY A 86 15.65 -4.92 -5.80
CA GLY A 86 16.41 -3.67 -5.87
C GLY A 86 17.45 -3.57 -4.75
N PRO A 87 17.43 -2.51 -3.96
CA PRO A 87 18.40 -2.35 -2.86
C PRO A 87 18.09 -3.18 -1.62
N PHE A 88 16.96 -3.90 -1.63
CA PHE A 88 16.56 -4.73 -0.50
C PHE A 88 17.06 -6.15 -0.68
N GLN A 89 17.39 -6.82 0.42
CA GLN A 89 17.58 -8.27 0.39
C GLN A 89 16.23 -8.95 0.23
N TYR A 90 15.21 -8.42 0.92
CA TYR A 90 13.83 -8.84 0.79
C TYR A 90 12.93 -7.70 1.27
N MET A 91 11.68 -7.74 0.84
CA MET A 91 10.64 -6.83 1.32
C MET A 91 9.34 -7.62 1.36
N ASP A 92 8.86 -7.89 2.57
CA ASP A 92 7.60 -8.58 2.82
C ASP A 92 6.59 -7.59 3.39
N ILE A 93 5.38 -7.63 2.87
CA ILE A 93 4.34 -6.66 3.21
C ILE A 93 3.08 -7.42 3.59
N ARG A 94 2.39 -6.93 4.63
CA ARG A 94 1.08 -7.42 4.99
C ARG A 94 0.16 -6.25 5.27
N TRP A 95 -1.04 -6.29 4.69
CA TRP A 95 -2.11 -5.35 5.00
C TRP A 95 -3.23 -6.10 5.70
N GLU A 96 -3.77 -5.50 6.74
CA GLU A 96 -4.87 -6.08 7.51
C GLU A 96 -5.96 -5.03 7.66
N TYR A 97 -7.21 -5.48 7.56
CA TYR A 97 -8.37 -4.61 7.67
C TYR A 97 -9.26 -5.09 8.80
N ALA A 98 -9.85 -4.17 9.55
CA ALA A 98 -10.80 -4.50 10.59
C ALA A 98 -11.93 -3.50 10.60
N GLN A 99 -13.18 -3.99 10.66
CA GLN A 99 -14.34 -3.12 10.78
C GLN A 99 -14.46 -2.64 12.22
N LEU A 100 -14.51 -1.32 12.39
CA LEU A 100 -14.69 -0.68 13.69
C LEU A 100 -16.00 0.13 13.64
N PRO A 101 -16.54 0.57 14.79
CA PRO A 101 -17.73 1.42 14.78
C PRO A 101 -17.53 2.72 13.99
N GLU A 102 -16.34 3.30 14.05
CA GLU A 102 -16.04 4.57 13.38
C GLU A 102 -15.58 4.42 11.94
N GLY A 103 -15.32 3.22 11.47
CA GLY A 103 -14.86 3.00 10.10
C GLY A 103 -14.03 1.74 9.97
N VAL A 104 -13.11 1.74 9.01
CA VAL A 104 -12.26 0.59 8.74
C VAL A 104 -10.84 0.93 9.15
N ARG A 105 -10.25 0.11 10.02
CA ARG A 105 -8.83 0.23 10.34
C ARG A 105 -8.04 -0.54 9.28
N MET A 106 -7.10 0.14 8.65
CA MET A 106 -6.17 -0.47 7.70
C MET A 106 -4.77 -0.39 8.30
N ARG A 107 -4.13 -1.54 8.48
CA ARG A 107 -2.77 -1.63 9.03
C ARG A 107 -1.83 -2.19 7.99
N TRP A 108 -0.68 -1.54 7.84
CA TRP A 108 0.40 -1.99 6.96
C TRP A 108 1.59 -2.41 7.81
N THR A 109 2.04 -3.65 7.63
CA THR A 109 3.24 -4.19 8.28
C THR A 109 4.25 -4.50 7.19
N GLN A 110 5.48 -4.03 7.35
CA GLN A 110 6.54 -4.28 6.39
C GLN A 110 7.77 -4.80 7.12
N ASP A 111 8.33 -5.90 6.62
CA ASP A 111 9.55 -6.52 7.13
C ASP A 111 10.55 -6.56 5.99
N PHE A 112 11.76 -6.11 6.23
CA PHE A 112 12.75 -5.97 5.17
C PHE A 112 14.16 -5.98 5.72
N ALA A 113 15.14 -6.10 4.81
CA ALA A 113 16.54 -5.85 5.12
C ALA A 113 17.18 -5.23 3.89
N MET A 114 18.09 -4.28 4.11
CA MET A 114 18.83 -3.68 3.00
C MET A 114 20.02 -4.54 2.64
N LYS A 115 20.41 -4.51 1.36
CA LYS A 115 21.64 -5.16 0.93
C LYS A 115 22.84 -4.42 1.51
N PRO A 116 23.97 -5.11 1.75
CA PRO A 116 25.16 -4.46 2.31
C PRO A 116 25.67 -3.29 1.47
N ASP A 117 25.47 -3.36 0.13
CA ASP A 117 25.94 -2.31 -0.77
C ASP A 117 24.84 -1.29 -1.11
N ALA A 118 23.70 -1.37 -0.44
CA ALA A 118 22.64 -0.39 -0.66
C ALA A 118 23.10 1.00 -0.21
N PRO A 119 22.60 2.07 -0.84
CA PRO A 119 23.00 3.44 -0.50
C PRO A 119 22.55 3.88 0.89
N VAL A 120 21.59 3.17 1.50
CA VAL A 120 21.08 3.50 2.84
C VAL A 120 20.96 2.21 3.66
N ASP A 121 20.96 2.35 4.99
CA ASP A 121 20.88 1.20 5.88
C ASP A 121 19.42 0.95 6.35
N ASP A 122 19.27 -0.10 7.16
CA ASP A 122 17.95 -0.50 7.66
C ASP A 122 17.33 0.59 8.52
N THR A 123 18.11 1.29 9.31
CA THR A 123 17.62 2.35 10.19
C THR A 123 17.04 3.51 9.37
N TRP A 124 17.79 3.94 8.36
CA TRP A 124 17.33 5.02 7.49
C TRP A 124 16.05 4.62 6.76
N MET A 125 16.03 3.40 6.23
CA MET A 125 14.88 2.92 5.46
C MET A 125 13.64 2.76 6.35
N THR A 126 13.82 2.34 7.60
CA THR A 126 12.70 2.23 8.54
C THR A 126 12.04 3.60 8.74
N ARG A 127 12.82 4.64 8.93
CA ARG A 127 12.26 6.01 9.05
C ARG A 127 11.59 6.46 7.78
N ASN A 128 12.20 6.16 6.64
CA ASN A 128 11.68 6.54 5.35
C ASN A 128 10.32 5.89 5.07
N ILE A 129 10.21 4.58 5.32
CA ILE A 129 8.98 3.85 5.11
C ILE A 129 7.88 4.36 6.05
N ASN A 130 8.19 4.58 7.33
CA ASN A 130 7.22 5.10 8.28
C ASN A 130 6.68 6.46 7.84
N ARG A 131 7.56 7.37 7.43
CA ARG A 131 7.16 8.69 6.97
C ARG A 131 6.27 8.61 5.73
N ASN A 132 6.70 7.84 4.74
CA ASN A 132 5.96 7.72 3.49
C ASN A 132 4.63 7.00 3.69
N SER A 133 4.60 5.96 4.52
CA SER A 133 3.35 5.24 4.81
C SER A 133 2.31 6.16 5.42
N ARG A 134 2.71 7.01 6.37
CA ARG A 134 1.77 7.94 6.99
C ARG A 134 1.21 8.94 6.00
N VAL A 135 2.06 9.47 5.12
CA VAL A 135 1.63 10.41 4.09
C VAL A 135 0.65 9.74 3.14
N GLN A 136 0.99 8.55 2.65
CA GLN A 136 0.15 7.85 1.70
C GLN A 136 -1.16 7.37 2.33
N MET A 137 -1.12 6.90 3.56
CA MET A 137 -2.34 6.49 4.28
C MET A 137 -3.31 7.65 4.47
N ALA A 138 -2.82 8.83 4.82
CA ALA A 138 -3.67 10.00 4.97
C ALA A 138 -4.32 10.39 3.64
N LEU A 139 -3.55 10.33 2.56
CA LEU A 139 -4.04 10.62 1.23
C LEU A 139 -5.10 9.61 0.78
N ILE A 140 -4.83 8.32 1.00
CA ILE A 140 -5.74 7.24 0.66
C ILE A 140 -7.06 7.40 1.44
N ARG A 141 -6.97 7.66 2.75
CA ARG A 141 -8.14 7.90 3.57
C ARG A 141 -8.99 9.04 3.00
N ASP A 142 -8.36 10.17 2.70
CA ASP A 142 -9.09 11.33 2.21
C ASP A 142 -9.77 11.05 0.87
N ARG A 143 -9.09 10.34 -0.01
CA ARG A 143 -9.64 9.99 -1.32
C ARG A 143 -10.79 9.00 -1.21
N ILE A 144 -10.67 8.00 -0.33
CA ILE A 144 -11.73 7.02 -0.14
C ILE A 144 -12.94 7.67 0.52
N GLU A 145 -12.73 8.49 1.54
CA GLU A 145 -13.84 9.17 2.22
C GLU A 145 -14.57 10.11 1.27
N GLN A 146 -13.83 10.80 0.42
CA GLN A 146 -14.43 11.65 -0.60
C GLN A 146 -15.25 10.82 -1.59
N ARG A 147 -14.72 9.67 -2.00
CA ARG A 147 -15.42 8.76 -2.91
C ARG A 147 -16.70 8.22 -2.28
N ALA A 148 -16.65 7.90 -1.00
CA ALA A 148 -17.82 7.42 -0.26
C ALA A 148 -18.92 8.48 -0.25
N ARG A 149 -18.58 9.72 -0.03
CA ARG A 149 -19.55 10.81 -0.04
C ARG A 149 -20.15 11.00 -1.43
N GLN A 150 -19.31 10.93 -2.47
CA GLN A 150 -19.79 11.07 -3.84
C GLN A 150 -20.69 9.93 -4.27
N ALA A 151 -20.45 8.73 -3.76
CA ALA A 151 -21.27 7.58 -4.08
C ALA A 151 -22.60 7.57 -3.31
N GLY A 152 -22.82 8.57 -2.49
CA GLY A 152 -24.06 8.64 -1.74
C GLY A 152 -24.10 7.75 -0.54
N ALA A 153 -23.04 7.27 -0.18
CA ALA A 153 -22.99 6.38 0.95
C ALA A 153 -23.19 7.11 2.20
N PRO A 154 -23.89 7.70 2.34
CA PRO A 154 -24.06 8.50 3.12
C PRO A 154 -24.62 8.52 3.98
N ALA A 155 -25.26 8.04 3.59
CA ALA A 155 -26.01 7.97 4.39
C ALA A 155 -25.36 7.67 5.44
N ALA A 156 -24.81 6.75 5.32
CA ALA A 156 -24.13 6.33 6.31
C ALA A 156 -23.26 7.27 6.81
N MET A 157 -22.80 8.01 6.02
CA MET A 157 -21.81 8.85 6.43
C MET A 157 -22.34 10.05 6.91
N ALA A 158 -23.38 10.39 6.37
CA ALA A 158 -23.87 11.59 6.59
C ALA A 158 -24.64 11.66 7.72
N ASP A 159 -25.13 10.73 8.02
CA ASP A 159 -25.98 10.82 8.97
C ASP A 159 -25.70 10.81 10.15
#